data_01bbf831eb03b6edb4cf7259eb1fc2c6
#
_entry.id   01bbf831eb03b6edb4cf7259eb1fc2c6
#
_cell.length_a   1.000
_cell.length_b   1.000
_cell.length_c   1.000
_cell.angle_alpha   90.00
_cell.angle_beta   90.00
_cell.angle_gamma   90.00
#
_symmetry.space_group_name_H-M   'P 1'
#
loop_
_entity.id
_entity.type
_entity.pdbx_description
1 polymer ?
#
loop_
_entity_poly.entity_id
_entity_poly.type
_entity_poly.pdbx_seq_one_letter_code
_entity_poly.pdbx_strand_id
1 'polypeptide(L)'
;MLQVVAAIIEREGRVLICQRMPGQTHPLQWEFPGGKVEPGETPAKALARELEEEIDVRGARGDEIARYEFTYPGRPPILLIFFRVRQFQGDPRNLIFQEMRWEPRGKLREFGFVEGDLKFLRDFSADRAASILVPMATAIKMADPAQNEFLASLEAKGGRANRFFRTMANRPEVLQNFVPLYGAIMGRGSVDRRVKELAYLACSYANKCAYCTASHVASGKKAGITAEEMQFIQAEQDQGFSAPERAAIRYARELTRTADAGETRDALFEHFNHEQIVEITLVAAMANFTNRFNNGLMLQPEG
;
A
#
# COMPACT_ATOMS: atom_id res chain seq x y z
N MET A 1 30.16 -8.93 13.98
CA MET A 1 29.57 -7.59 13.92
C MET A 1 28.34 -7.59 14.81
N LEU A 2 28.19 -6.58 15.68
CA LEU A 2 27.00 -6.44 16.53
C LEU A 2 25.76 -6.20 15.64
N GLN A 3 24.70 -6.97 15.89
CA GLN A 3 23.42 -6.79 15.22
C GLN A 3 22.43 -6.14 16.18
N VAL A 4 21.61 -5.22 15.65
CA VAL A 4 20.57 -4.51 16.41
C VAL A 4 19.28 -4.57 15.62
N VAL A 5 18.20 -4.99 16.26
CA VAL A 5 16.85 -5.05 15.66
C VAL A 5 16.03 -3.85 16.07
N ALA A 6 15.18 -3.36 15.18
CA ALA A 6 14.24 -2.28 15.42
C ALA A 6 12.85 -2.64 14.88
N ALA A 7 11.81 -2.39 15.66
CA ALA A 7 10.43 -2.76 15.34
C ALA A 7 9.62 -1.59 14.80
N ILE A 8 9.06 -1.75 13.63
CA ILE A 8 8.05 -0.85 13.08
C ILE A 8 6.68 -1.44 13.40
N ILE A 9 6.04 -0.90 14.43
CA ILE A 9 4.69 -1.28 14.87
C ILE A 9 3.72 -0.20 14.37
N GLU A 10 2.76 -0.59 13.56
CA GLU A 10 1.78 0.32 12.97
C GLU A 10 0.36 -0.01 13.46
N ARG A 11 -0.39 1.03 13.88
CA ARG A 11 -1.79 0.94 14.27
C ARG A 11 -2.52 2.19 13.76
N GLU A 12 -3.60 2.04 13.02
CA GLU A 12 -4.46 3.16 12.54
C GLU A 12 -3.68 4.26 11.81
N GLY A 13 -2.70 3.88 10.99
CA GLY A 13 -1.87 4.81 10.22
C GLY A 13 -0.82 5.57 11.04
N ARG A 14 -0.64 5.19 12.31
CA ARG A 14 0.39 5.72 13.21
C ARG A 14 1.45 4.67 13.49
N VAL A 15 2.66 5.12 13.77
CA VAL A 15 3.82 4.30 14.10
C VAL A 15 4.18 4.54 15.56
N LEU A 16 4.50 3.46 16.27
CA LEU A 16 4.99 3.53 17.63
C LEU A 16 6.45 3.98 17.63
N ILE A 17 6.74 5.02 18.39
CA ILE A 17 8.10 5.55 18.64
C ILE A 17 8.34 5.70 20.11
N CYS A 18 9.59 5.54 20.53
CA CYS A 18 10.00 5.55 21.93
C CYS A 18 11.11 6.57 22.15
N GLN A 19 11.05 7.31 23.25
CA GLN A 19 12.07 8.28 23.63
C GLN A 19 12.98 7.69 24.69
N ARG A 20 14.27 7.75 24.46
CA ARG A 20 15.31 7.25 25.38
C ARG A 20 15.35 8.05 26.69
N MET A 21 15.70 7.36 27.77
CA MET A 21 15.87 8.00 29.08
C MET A 21 17.07 8.99 29.10
N PRO A 22 17.02 10.03 29.94
CA PRO A 22 18.13 11.02 30.06
C PRO A 22 19.48 10.41 30.38
N GLY A 23 19.51 9.27 31.08
CA GLY A 23 20.75 8.59 31.51
C GLY A 23 21.33 7.59 30.50
N GLN A 24 20.70 7.42 29.37
CA GLN A 24 21.14 6.47 28.31
C GLN A 24 22.06 7.14 27.28
N THR A 25 22.75 6.33 26.48
CA THR A 25 23.42 6.85 25.25
C THR A 25 22.41 7.48 24.34
N HIS A 26 22.73 8.62 23.72
CA HIS A 26 21.78 9.42 22.90
C HIS A 26 20.54 9.86 23.70
N PRO A 27 20.71 10.59 24.82
CA PRO A 27 19.63 10.92 25.74
C PRO A 27 18.53 11.72 25.06
N LEU A 28 17.27 11.41 25.40
CA LEU A 28 16.06 12.08 24.90
C LEU A 28 15.86 12.02 23.37
N GLN A 29 16.67 11.27 22.65
CA GLN A 29 16.44 11.01 21.25
C GLN A 29 15.36 9.92 21.08
N TRP A 30 14.66 9.97 19.95
CA TRP A 30 13.64 9.00 19.58
C TRP A 30 14.24 7.82 18.83
N GLU A 31 13.63 6.67 18.96
CA GLU A 31 14.00 5.44 18.28
C GLU A 31 12.78 4.55 18.07
N PHE A 32 12.94 3.53 17.24
CA PHE A 32 11.99 2.44 17.20
C PHE A 32 12.33 1.42 18.31
N PRO A 33 11.33 0.82 19.01
CA PRO A 33 11.60 -0.16 20.05
C PRO A 33 12.36 -1.36 19.51
N GLY A 34 13.30 -1.88 20.31
CA GLY A 34 14.17 -2.98 19.94
C GLY A 34 15.57 -2.87 20.52
N GLY A 35 16.45 -3.80 20.19
CA GLY A 35 17.74 -3.85 20.81
C GLY A 35 18.74 -4.82 20.19
N LYS A 36 19.70 -5.27 20.97
CA LYS A 36 20.82 -6.10 20.50
C LYS A 36 20.40 -7.54 20.31
N VAL A 37 20.91 -8.16 19.25
CA VAL A 37 20.83 -9.61 19.06
C VAL A 37 21.90 -10.26 19.95
N GLU A 38 21.46 -11.16 20.82
CA GLU A 38 22.35 -11.88 21.73
C GLU A 38 23.06 -13.05 21.05
N PRO A 39 24.20 -13.52 21.58
CA PRO A 39 24.91 -14.68 21.03
C PRO A 39 24.01 -15.93 20.96
N GLY A 40 23.91 -16.52 19.77
CA GLY A 40 23.08 -17.71 19.53
C GLY A 40 21.60 -17.43 19.24
N GLU A 41 21.20 -16.15 19.27
CA GLU A 41 19.86 -15.71 18.97
C GLU A 41 19.69 -15.33 17.49
N THR A 42 18.51 -15.57 16.92
CA THR A 42 18.19 -15.04 15.59
C THR A 42 17.62 -13.63 15.72
N PRO A 43 17.76 -12.76 14.70
CA PRO A 43 17.18 -11.41 14.74
C PRO A 43 15.68 -11.40 15.06
N ALA A 44 14.91 -12.37 14.55
CA ALA A 44 13.48 -12.47 14.83
C ALA A 44 13.17 -12.85 16.29
N LYS A 45 14.03 -13.65 16.94
CA LYS A 45 13.91 -13.97 18.38
C LYS A 45 14.29 -12.77 19.23
N ALA A 46 15.38 -12.07 18.89
CA ALA A 46 15.77 -10.83 19.54
C ALA A 46 14.66 -9.79 19.50
N LEU A 47 14.04 -9.60 18.33
CA LEU A 47 12.90 -8.70 18.19
C LEU A 47 11.77 -9.04 19.17
N ALA A 48 11.37 -10.30 19.26
CA ALA A 48 10.28 -10.72 20.14
C ALA A 48 10.63 -10.53 21.61
N ARG A 49 11.86 -10.84 22.03
CA ARG A 49 12.36 -10.63 23.41
C ARG A 49 12.41 -9.16 23.77
N GLU A 50 13.03 -8.34 22.93
CA GLU A 50 13.18 -6.88 23.18
C GLU A 50 11.81 -6.20 23.29
N LEU A 51 10.84 -6.55 22.44
CA LEU A 51 9.48 -5.99 22.53
C LEU A 51 8.72 -6.43 23.76
N GLU A 52 8.97 -7.63 24.29
CA GLU A 52 8.40 -8.08 25.57
C GLU A 52 9.02 -7.32 26.74
N GLU A 53 10.35 -7.15 26.73
CA GLU A 53 11.11 -6.47 27.79
C GLU A 53 10.86 -4.95 27.84
N GLU A 54 10.72 -4.30 26.69
CA GLU A 54 10.62 -2.85 26.59
C GLU A 54 9.20 -2.29 26.64
N ILE A 55 8.24 -3.03 26.03
CA ILE A 55 6.88 -2.51 25.81
C ILE A 55 5.77 -3.52 26.11
N ASP A 56 6.03 -4.63 26.81
CA ASP A 56 5.06 -5.68 27.21
C ASP A 56 4.31 -6.32 26.02
N VAL A 57 4.95 -6.43 24.86
CA VAL A 57 4.38 -7.05 23.65
C VAL A 57 4.95 -8.44 23.46
N ARG A 58 4.07 -9.48 23.48
CA ARG A 58 4.47 -10.89 23.44
C ARG A 58 4.30 -11.53 22.09
N GLY A 59 5.16 -12.50 21.79
CA GLY A 59 5.06 -13.31 20.58
C GLY A 59 5.12 -12.51 19.29
N ALA A 60 5.81 -11.38 19.29
CA ALA A 60 5.93 -10.51 18.15
C ALA A 60 6.54 -11.24 16.94
N ARG A 61 5.89 -11.13 15.78
CA ARG A 61 6.34 -11.66 14.51
C ARG A 61 6.22 -10.59 13.45
N GLY A 62 7.20 -10.55 12.56
CA GLY A 62 7.22 -9.55 11.50
C GLY A 62 8.17 -9.92 10.37
N ASP A 63 8.13 -9.13 9.32
CA ASP A 63 8.98 -9.26 8.15
C ASP A 63 10.13 -8.27 8.25
N GLU A 64 11.34 -8.71 7.93
CA GLU A 64 12.47 -7.81 7.76
C GLU A 64 12.21 -6.90 6.56
N ILE A 65 12.29 -5.57 6.77
CA ILE A 65 11.96 -4.58 5.73
C ILE A 65 13.16 -3.71 5.33
N ALA A 66 14.20 -3.66 6.15
CA ALA A 66 15.45 -2.98 5.82
C ALA A 66 16.62 -3.55 6.63
N ARG A 67 17.80 -3.50 6.04
CA ARG A 67 19.05 -3.91 6.69
C ARG A 67 20.20 -3.08 6.15
N TYR A 68 21.02 -2.49 7.02
CA TYR A 68 22.25 -1.79 6.60
C TYR A 68 23.25 -1.66 7.76
N GLU A 69 24.51 -1.50 7.38
CA GLU A 69 25.58 -1.19 8.34
C GLU A 69 25.56 0.30 8.67
N PHE A 70 25.78 0.60 9.94
CA PHE A 70 25.92 1.97 10.44
C PHE A 70 27.07 2.06 11.42
N THR A 71 27.82 3.16 11.38
CA THR A 71 28.95 3.40 12.26
C THR A 71 28.76 4.71 13.01
N TYR A 72 28.61 4.63 14.33
CA TYR A 72 28.67 5.81 15.19
C TYR A 72 30.11 6.32 15.32
N PRO A 73 30.34 7.63 15.42
CA PRO A 73 31.69 8.16 15.60
C PRO A 73 32.42 7.50 16.76
N GLY A 74 33.62 6.97 16.49
CA GLY A 74 34.47 6.31 17.49
C GLY A 74 34.00 4.93 17.98
N ARG A 75 33.03 4.29 17.29
CA ARG A 75 32.54 2.94 17.62
C ARG A 75 32.71 1.96 16.44
N PRO A 76 32.78 0.68 16.71
CA PRO A 76 32.73 -0.34 15.64
C PRO A 76 31.39 -0.28 14.88
N PRO A 77 31.38 -0.72 13.61
CA PRO A 77 30.16 -0.79 12.82
C PRO A 77 29.16 -1.80 13.43
N ILE A 78 27.89 -1.46 13.34
CA ILE A 78 26.75 -2.29 13.73
C ILE A 78 25.89 -2.58 12.51
N LEU A 79 25.20 -3.72 12.52
CA LEU A 79 24.20 -4.06 11.53
C LEU A 79 22.81 -3.75 12.09
N LEU A 80 22.14 -2.75 11.55
CA LEU A 80 20.75 -2.39 11.88
C LEU A 80 19.80 -3.20 11.02
N ILE A 81 18.77 -3.79 11.65
CA ILE A 81 17.79 -4.67 11.01
C ILE A 81 16.39 -4.19 11.44
N PHE A 82 15.61 -3.71 10.50
CA PHE A 82 14.27 -3.19 10.74
C PHE A 82 13.21 -4.22 10.37
N PHE A 83 12.31 -4.48 11.30
CA PHE A 83 11.19 -5.40 11.11
C PHE A 83 9.87 -4.65 11.13
N ARG A 84 8.98 -4.92 10.17
CA ARG A 84 7.58 -4.55 10.28
C ARG A 84 6.84 -5.63 11.04
N VAL A 85 6.39 -5.33 12.25
CA VAL A 85 5.66 -6.26 13.10
C VAL A 85 4.25 -6.45 12.53
N ARG A 86 3.86 -7.72 12.31
CA ARG A 86 2.56 -8.10 11.74
C ARG A 86 1.60 -8.65 12.76
N GLN A 87 2.13 -9.34 13.75
CA GLN A 87 1.35 -10.03 14.78
C GLN A 87 2.06 -9.91 16.13
N PHE A 88 1.29 -9.69 17.17
CA PHE A 88 1.72 -9.72 18.55
C PHE A 88 0.52 -9.86 19.49
N GLN A 89 0.76 -10.19 20.76
CA GLN A 89 -0.23 -10.25 21.81
C GLN A 89 0.03 -9.16 22.84
N GLY A 90 -1.05 -8.63 23.44
CA GLY A 90 -0.99 -7.52 24.40
C GLY A 90 -1.15 -6.15 23.75
N ASP A 91 -1.22 -5.13 24.57
CA ASP A 91 -1.17 -3.72 24.17
C ASP A 91 0.18 -3.13 24.57
N PRO A 92 0.88 -2.42 23.69
CA PRO A 92 2.15 -1.81 24.01
C PRO A 92 2.05 -0.88 25.22
N ARG A 93 2.89 -1.15 26.24
CA ARG A 93 3.02 -0.37 27.48
C ARG A 93 4.47 0.05 27.64
N ASN A 94 4.68 1.28 28.02
CA ASN A 94 6.03 1.78 28.28
C ASN A 94 6.61 1.18 29.57
N LEU A 95 7.66 0.38 29.46
CA LEU A 95 8.35 -0.22 30.60
C LEU A 95 9.68 0.46 30.91
N ILE A 96 10.37 1.00 29.90
CA ILE A 96 11.76 1.47 30.06
C ILE A 96 12.07 2.84 29.44
N PHE A 97 11.17 3.40 28.65
CA PHE A 97 11.41 4.65 27.93
C PHE A 97 10.96 5.88 28.72
N GLN A 98 11.54 7.05 28.40
CA GLN A 98 11.07 8.33 28.92
C GLN A 98 9.64 8.62 28.46
N GLU A 99 9.37 8.35 27.20
CA GLU A 99 8.06 8.54 26.58
C GLU A 99 7.84 7.52 25.46
N MET A 100 6.57 7.19 25.21
CA MET A 100 6.14 6.35 24.09
C MET A 100 4.96 7.02 23.39
N ARG A 101 5.02 7.15 22.07
CA ARG A 101 3.99 7.82 21.27
C ARG A 101 3.59 7.04 20.03
N TRP A 102 2.34 7.22 19.64
CA TRP A 102 1.82 6.82 18.35
C TRP A 102 1.74 8.04 17.44
N GLU A 103 2.62 8.12 16.44
CA GLU A 103 2.74 9.30 15.58
C GLU A 103 2.43 8.97 14.11
N PRO A 104 1.76 9.88 13.37
CA PRO A 104 1.58 9.72 11.94
C PRO A 104 2.94 9.57 11.24
N ARG A 105 3.02 8.64 10.31
CA ARG A 105 4.26 8.34 9.57
C ARG A 105 4.92 9.57 8.96
N GLY A 106 4.12 10.50 8.38
CA GLY A 106 4.63 11.74 7.78
C GLY A 106 5.24 12.72 8.79
N LYS A 107 4.91 12.59 10.10
CA LYS A 107 5.44 13.46 11.16
C LYS A 107 6.71 12.95 11.82
N LEU A 108 7.14 11.72 11.55
CA LEU A 108 8.30 11.13 12.21
C LEU A 108 9.59 11.94 12.04
N ARG A 109 9.72 12.70 10.96
CA ARG A 109 10.88 13.57 10.71
C ARG A 109 10.96 14.80 11.62
N GLU A 110 9.87 15.14 12.28
CA GLU A 110 9.82 16.26 13.23
C GLU A 110 10.46 15.90 14.57
N PHE A 111 10.71 14.60 14.80
CA PHE A 111 11.31 14.07 16.02
C PHE A 111 12.83 13.89 15.85
N GLY A 112 13.59 14.19 16.90
CA GLY A 112 15.04 14.00 16.93
C GLY A 112 15.40 12.51 17.13
N PHE A 113 15.41 11.72 16.06
CA PHE A 113 15.77 10.30 16.11
C PHE A 113 17.28 10.08 16.27
N VAL A 114 17.64 8.92 16.81
CA VAL A 114 19.03 8.44 16.85
C VAL A 114 19.58 8.35 15.42
N GLU A 115 20.85 8.67 15.23
CA GLU A 115 21.47 8.78 13.90
C GLU A 115 21.34 7.49 13.08
N GLY A 116 21.40 6.32 13.74
CA GLY A 116 21.25 5.02 13.10
C GLY A 116 19.92 4.86 12.38
N ASP A 117 18.85 5.46 12.89
CA ASP A 117 17.49 5.34 12.31
C ASP A 117 17.23 6.35 11.19
N LEU A 118 18.04 7.41 11.07
CA LEU A 118 17.77 8.50 10.12
C LEU A 118 17.78 8.06 8.66
N LYS A 119 18.62 7.06 8.30
CA LYS A 119 18.63 6.51 6.94
C LYS A 119 17.31 5.80 6.64
N PHE A 120 16.85 4.96 7.56
CA PHE A 120 15.56 4.30 7.45
C PHE A 120 14.41 5.29 7.40
N LEU A 121 14.39 6.29 8.27
CA LEU A 121 13.36 7.33 8.31
C LEU A 121 13.24 8.13 7.01
N ARG A 122 14.35 8.43 6.33
CA ARG A 122 14.30 9.12 5.03
C ARG A 122 13.49 8.35 3.99
N ASP A 123 13.67 7.03 3.98
CA ASP A 123 12.99 6.16 3.02
C ASP A 123 11.57 5.83 3.49
N PHE A 124 11.37 5.68 4.79
CA PHE A 124 10.12 5.29 5.42
C PHE A 124 9.12 6.45 5.55
N SER A 125 9.55 7.67 5.91
CA SER A 125 8.67 8.84 6.11
C SER A 125 8.41 9.65 4.84
N ALA A 126 9.21 9.47 3.79
CA ALA A 126 8.84 9.98 2.49
C ALA A 126 7.52 9.31 2.09
N ASP A 127 6.52 10.12 1.77
CA ASP A 127 5.21 9.71 1.28
C ASP A 127 5.28 9.13 -0.16
N ARG A 128 6.34 8.43 -0.44
CA ARG A 128 6.41 7.41 -1.47
C ARG A 128 5.75 6.20 -0.83
N ALA A 129 4.45 6.06 -1.10
CA ALA A 129 3.75 4.83 -0.86
C ALA A 129 4.71 3.67 -1.15
N ALA A 130 5.15 3.00 -0.07
CA ALA A 130 5.84 1.73 -0.06
C ALA A 130 6.82 1.50 -1.23
N SER A 131 7.98 2.16 -1.20
CA SER A 131 9.18 1.43 -1.55
C SER A 131 9.56 0.56 -0.35
N ILE A 132 8.70 -0.39 -0.01
CA ILE A 132 9.13 -1.58 0.70
C ILE A 132 10.10 -2.22 -0.26
N LEU A 133 11.37 -2.25 0.08
CA LEU A 133 12.29 -3.21 -0.49
C LEU A 133 11.76 -4.59 -0.07
N VAL A 134 10.83 -5.12 -0.87
CA VAL A 134 10.62 -6.55 -0.93
C VAL A 134 12.02 -7.08 -1.22
N PRO A 135 12.58 -8.02 -0.43
CA PRO A 135 13.84 -8.64 -0.79
C PRO A 135 13.76 -9.00 -2.26
N MET A 136 14.74 -8.59 -3.09
CA MET A 136 14.69 -8.84 -4.55
C MET A 136 14.39 -10.31 -4.90
N ALA A 137 14.67 -11.22 -3.96
CA ALA A 137 14.36 -12.65 -4.05
C ALA A 137 12.85 -12.98 -4.01
N THR A 138 11.98 -12.09 -3.51
CA THR A 138 10.51 -12.33 -3.40
C THR A 138 9.68 -11.44 -4.33
N ALA A 139 10.30 -10.49 -5.02
CA ALA A 139 9.62 -9.68 -6.03
C ALA A 139 9.27 -10.55 -7.25
N ILE A 140 8.02 -10.45 -7.70
CA ILE A 140 7.63 -11.12 -8.95
C ILE A 140 8.42 -10.52 -10.11
N LYS A 141 9.16 -11.37 -10.83
CA LYS A 141 9.90 -10.94 -12.00
C LYS A 141 8.93 -10.47 -13.08
N MET A 142 9.09 -9.25 -13.53
CA MET A 142 8.31 -8.71 -14.64
C MET A 142 8.91 -9.20 -15.97
N ALA A 143 8.03 -9.61 -16.89
CA ALA A 143 8.46 -9.96 -18.25
C ALA A 143 9.09 -8.76 -18.96
N ASP A 144 10.13 -9.04 -19.73
CA ASP A 144 10.75 -8.04 -20.61
C ASP A 144 9.91 -7.90 -21.89
N PRO A 145 9.43 -6.70 -22.22
CA PRO A 145 8.69 -6.50 -23.47
C PRO A 145 9.47 -6.93 -24.72
N ALA A 146 10.80 -6.76 -24.73
CA ALA A 146 11.63 -7.18 -25.85
C ALA A 146 11.70 -8.70 -26.05
N GLN A 147 11.37 -9.49 -25.00
CA GLN A 147 11.39 -10.95 -25.01
C GLN A 147 9.97 -11.56 -24.97
N ASN A 148 8.93 -10.73 -25.08
CA ASN A 148 7.54 -11.17 -25.03
C ASN A 148 6.76 -10.57 -26.21
N GLU A 149 6.45 -11.39 -27.19
CA GLU A 149 5.79 -10.98 -28.43
C GLU A 149 4.47 -10.23 -28.22
N PHE A 150 3.68 -10.64 -27.23
CA PHE A 150 2.40 -9.98 -26.94
C PHE A 150 2.62 -8.57 -26.36
N LEU A 151 3.56 -8.40 -25.42
CA LEU A 151 3.89 -7.08 -24.88
C LEU A 151 4.48 -6.17 -25.95
N ALA A 152 5.37 -6.68 -26.79
CA ALA A 152 5.91 -5.94 -27.94
C ALA A 152 4.80 -5.52 -28.91
N SER A 153 3.86 -6.42 -29.19
CA SER A 153 2.67 -6.11 -30.01
C SER A 153 1.77 -5.03 -29.42
N LEU A 154 1.61 -5.02 -28.07
CA LEU A 154 0.87 -3.96 -27.40
C LEU A 154 1.54 -2.59 -27.58
N GLU A 155 2.84 -2.51 -27.41
CA GLU A 155 3.61 -1.26 -27.60
C GLU A 155 3.58 -0.80 -29.06
N ALA A 156 3.72 -1.70 -30.00
CA ALA A 156 3.67 -1.38 -31.43
C ALA A 156 2.28 -0.82 -31.86
N LYS A 157 1.21 -1.17 -31.13
CA LYS A 157 -0.15 -0.63 -31.35
C LYS A 157 -0.43 0.65 -30.55
N GLY A 158 0.59 1.28 -29.97
CA GLY A 158 0.47 2.49 -29.15
C GLY A 158 -0.02 2.27 -27.73
N GLY A 159 -0.09 1.02 -27.27
CA GLY A 159 -0.30 0.67 -25.88
C GLY A 159 0.99 0.81 -25.06
N ARG A 160 0.90 0.55 -23.76
CA ARG A 160 2.06 0.57 -22.86
C ARG A 160 2.18 -0.77 -22.12
N ALA A 161 3.32 -1.42 -22.24
CA ALA A 161 3.67 -2.57 -21.41
C ALA A 161 4.01 -2.12 -19.98
N ASN A 162 2.97 -1.72 -19.23
CA ASN A 162 3.08 -1.26 -17.86
C ASN A 162 3.44 -2.42 -16.89
N ARG A 163 3.76 -2.11 -15.64
CA ARG A 163 4.13 -3.10 -14.62
C ARG A 163 3.07 -4.18 -14.43
N PHE A 164 1.79 -3.82 -14.47
CA PHE A 164 0.68 -4.76 -14.37
C PHE A 164 0.70 -5.80 -15.50
N PHE A 165 0.80 -5.36 -16.76
CA PHE A 165 0.86 -6.29 -17.91
C PHE A 165 2.14 -7.11 -17.91
N ARG A 166 3.28 -6.51 -17.59
CA ARG A 166 4.56 -7.22 -17.50
C ARG A 166 4.58 -8.27 -16.40
N THR A 167 3.87 -8.03 -15.30
CA THR A 167 3.71 -9.01 -14.22
C THR A 167 2.74 -10.12 -14.63
N MET A 168 1.60 -9.78 -15.23
CA MET A 168 0.62 -10.76 -15.71
C MET A 168 1.17 -11.63 -16.86
N ALA A 169 2.15 -11.13 -17.61
CA ALA A 169 2.82 -11.88 -18.69
C ALA A 169 3.62 -13.11 -18.21
N ASN A 170 3.80 -13.31 -16.90
CA ASN A 170 4.25 -14.61 -16.36
C ASN A 170 3.20 -15.72 -16.62
N ARG A 171 1.98 -15.38 -16.97
CA ARG A 171 0.90 -16.24 -17.47
C ARG A 171 0.41 -15.68 -18.81
N PRO A 172 1.12 -15.97 -19.94
CA PRO A 172 0.89 -15.33 -21.23
C PRO A 172 -0.55 -15.49 -21.73
N GLU A 173 -1.13 -16.67 -21.60
CA GLU A 173 -2.50 -16.97 -22.00
C GLU A 173 -3.54 -16.16 -21.20
N VAL A 174 -3.26 -15.86 -19.93
CA VAL A 174 -4.13 -15.02 -19.11
C VAL A 174 -4.07 -13.57 -19.59
N LEU A 175 -2.86 -13.04 -19.84
CA LEU A 175 -2.68 -11.69 -20.35
C LEU A 175 -3.36 -11.49 -21.72
N GLN A 176 -3.21 -12.46 -22.63
CA GLN A 176 -3.80 -12.41 -23.96
C GLN A 176 -5.33 -12.33 -23.93
N ASN A 177 -5.97 -13.01 -22.98
CA ASN A 177 -7.42 -12.96 -22.78
C ASN A 177 -7.87 -11.76 -21.94
N PHE A 178 -7.05 -11.32 -21.00
CA PHE A 178 -7.37 -10.19 -20.13
C PHE A 178 -7.43 -8.86 -20.89
N VAL A 179 -6.46 -8.59 -21.77
CA VAL A 179 -6.38 -7.30 -22.46
C VAL A 179 -7.63 -6.99 -23.30
N PRO A 180 -8.13 -7.91 -24.17
CA PRO A 180 -9.38 -7.65 -24.89
C PRO A 180 -10.59 -7.57 -23.96
N LEU A 181 -10.68 -8.39 -22.91
CA LEU A 181 -11.77 -8.32 -21.93
C LEU A 181 -11.79 -6.96 -21.21
N TYR A 182 -10.64 -6.50 -20.74
CA TYR A 182 -10.50 -5.19 -20.10
C TYR A 182 -10.90 -4.07 -21.07
N GLY A 183 -10.46 -4.17 -22.34
CA GLY A 183 -10.81 -3.23 -23.39
C GLY A 183 -12.31 -3.20 -23.69
N ALA A 184 -12.98 -4.35 -23.67
CA ALA A 184 -14.44 -4.44 -23.83
C ALA A 184 -15.20 -3.79 -22.68
N ILE A 185 -14.76 -3.99 -21.44
CA ILE A 185 -15.42 -3.44 -20.24
C ILE A 185 -15.17 -1.93 -20.13
N MET A 186 -13.91 -1.48 -20.24
CA MET A 186 -13.55 -0.09 -20.03
C MET A 186 -13.65 0.78 -21.29
N GLY A 187 -13.82 0.17 -22.46
CA GLY A 187 -13.96 0.85 -23.73
C GLY A 187 -15.33 1.49 -23.93
N ARG A 188 -15.70 1.71 -25.22
CA ARG A 188 -17.02 2.23 -25.60
C ARG A 188 -18.10 1.22 -25.21
N GLY A 189 -19.19 1.71 -24.61
CA GLY A 189 -20.37 0.95 -24.22
C GLY A 189 -21.57 1.86 -24.07
N SER A 190 -22.57 1.41 -23.32
CA SER A 190 -23.81 2.16 -23.05
C SER A 190 -23.66 3.11 -21.86
N VAL A 191 -22.60 2.95 -21.05
CA VAL A 191 -22.28 3.82 -19.89
C VAL A 191 -21.23 4.85 -20.28
N ASP A 192 -21.44 6.09 -19.90
CA ASP A 192 -20.47 7.16 -20.10
C ASP A 192 -19.12 6.82 -19.46
N ARG A 193 -18.04 7.16 -20.16
CA ARG A 193 -16.68 6.91 -19.68
C ARG A 193 -16.41 7.50 -18.31
N ARG A 194 -16.95 8.67 -18.04
CA ARG A 194 -16.78 9.35 -16.76
C ARG A 194 -17.39 8.52 -15.63
N VAL A 195 -18.59 7.98 -15.81
CA VAL A 195 -19.23 7.10 -14.81
C VAL A 195 -18.40 5.84 -14.55
N LYS A 196 -17.84 5.22 -15.61
CA LYS A 196 -16.94 4.07 -15.45
C LYS A 196 -15.69 4.40 -14.63
N GLU A 197 -15.04 5.54 -14.92
CA GLU A 197 -13.85 5.95 -14.18
C GLU A 197 -14.18 6.31 -12.72
N LEU A 198 -15.34 6.95 -12.45
CA LEU A 198 -15.81 7.22 -11.09
C LEU A 198 -16.05 5.93 -10.29
N ALA A 199 -16.73 4.94 -10.88
CA ALA A 199 -16.97 3.64 -10.25
C ALA A 199 -15.65 2.90 -10.00
N TYR A 200 -14.73 2.91 -10.97
CA TYR A 200 -13.41 2.27 -10.81
C TYR A 200 -12.56 2.92 -9.71
N LEU A 201 -12.54 4.27 -9.64
CA LEU A 201 -11.84 5.00 -8.59
C LEU A 201 -12.44 4.71 -7.22
N ALA A 202 -13.77 4.63 -7.09
CA ALA A 202 -14.43 4.28 -5.84
C ALA A 202 -13.98 2.90 -5.32
N CYS A 203 -13.90 1.88 -6.21
CA CYS A 203 -13.34 0.58 -5.87
C CYS A 203 -11.86 0.67 -5.47
N SER A 204 -11.06 1.46 -6.20
CA SER A 204 -9.62 1.55 -5.98
C SER A 204 -9.28 2.21 -4.65
N TYR A 205 -10.02 3.25 -4.24
CA TYR A 205 -9.89 3.86 -2.93
C TYR A 205 -10.36 2.92 -1.82
N ALA A 206 -11.52 2.24 -1.99
CA ALA A 206 -12.03 1.29 -1.01
C ALA A 206 -11.06 0.12 -0.77
N ASN A 207 -10.43 -0.40 -1.83
CA ASN A 207 -9.41 -1.45 -1.77
C ASN A 207 -8.00 -0.94 -1.41
N LYS A 208 -7.80 0.37 -1.23
CA LYS A 208 -6.48 0.99 -0.97
C LYS A 208 -5.43 0.59 -2.00
N CYS A 209 -5.81 0.48 -3.28
CA CYS A 209 -4.89 0.10 -4.36
C CYS A 209 -4.17 1.31 -4.93
N ALA A 210 -2.96 1.60 -4.45
CA ALA A 210 -2.16 2.75 -4.90
C ALA A 210 -1.87 2.70 -6.41
N TYR A 211 -1.54 1.52 -6.95
CA TYR A 211 -1.30 1.33 -8.39
C TYR A 211 -2.52 1.71 -9.23
N CYS A 212 -3.68 1.15 -8.87
CA CYS A 212 -4.92 1.37 -9.62
C CYS A 212 -5.39 2.82 -9.50
N THR A 213 -5.31 3.40 -8.29
CA THR A 213 -5.64 4.81 -8.07
C THR A 213 -4.78 5.71 -8.96
N ALA A 214 -3.46 5.54 -8.96
CA ALA A 214 -2.56 6.35 -9.80
C ALA A 214 -2.91 6.24 -11.30
N SER A 215 -3.16 5.02 -11.79
CA SER A 215 -3.54 4.77 -13.19
C SER A 215 -4.87 5.42 -13.55
N HIS A 216 -5.90 5.26 -12.72
CA HIS A 216 -7.25 5.76 -12.99
C HIS A 216 -7.46 7.24 -12.67
N VAL A 217 -6.62 7.85 -11.83
CA VAL A 217 -6.54 9.33 -11.70
C VAL A 217 -6.17 9.96 -13.04
N ALA A 218 -5.19 9.39 -13.76
CA ALA A 218 -4.82 9.89 -15.08
C ALA A 218 -5.93 9.70 -16.13
N SER A 219 -6.61 8.55 -16.14
CA SER A 219 -7.75 8.27 -17.02
C SER A 219 -8.98 9.09 -16.67
N GLY A 220 -9.27 9.27 -15.38
CA GLY A 220 -10.36 10.07 -14.88
C GLY A 220 -10.26 11.54 -15.28
N LYS A 221 -9.04 12.13 -15.19
CA LYS A 221 -8.79 13.49 -15.70
C LYS A 221 -9.15 13.63 -17.18
N LYS A 222 -8.82 12.63 -18.02
CA LYS A 222 -9.19 12.62 -19.44
C LYS A 222 -10.70 12.46 -19.65
N ALA A 223 -11.40 11.85 -18.69
CA ALA A 223 -12.86 11.73 -18.67
C ALA A 223 -13.56 12.93 -18.00
N GLY A 224 -12.83 14.01 -17.68
CA GLY A 224 -13.36 15.23 -17.10
C GLY A 224 -13.61 15.19 -15.59
N ILE A 225 -13.02 14.23 -14.87
CA ILE A 225 -13.08 14.21 -13.39
C ILE A 225 -12.03 15.18 -12.84
N THR A 226 -12.46 16.11 -12.01
CA THR A 226 -11.60 17.12 -11.42
C THR A 226 -10.80 16.57 -10.23
N ALA A 227 -9.74 17.28 -9.83
CA ALA A 227 -8.96 16.91 -8.65
C ALA A 227 -9.79 16.98 -7.36
N GLU A 228 -10.71 17.93 -7.27
CA GLU A 228 -11.63 18.09 -6.13
C GLU A 228 -12.61 16.91 -6.04
N GLU A 229 -13.22 16.51 -7.15
CA GLU A 229 -14.10 15.33 -7.21
C GLU A 229 -13.35 14.03 -6.82
N MET A 230 -12.08 13.88 -7.20
CA MET A 230 -11.26 12.75 -6.77
C MET A 230 -11.04 12.76 -5.25
N GLN A 231 -10.87 13.95 -4.63
CA GLN A 231 -10.79 14.07 -3.17
C GLN A 231 -12.12 13.70 -2.51
N PHE A 232 -13.27 14.09 -3.09
CA PHE A 232 -14.59 13.69 -2.58
C PHE A 232 -14.80 12.18 -2.63
N ILE A 233 -14.42 11.50 -3.73
CA ILE A 233 -14.49 10.03 -3.80
C ILE A 233 -13.62 9.39 -2.72
N GLN A 234 -12.39 9.88 -2.55
CA GLN A 234 -11.45 9.38 -1.55
C GLN A 234 -11.94 9.60 -0.11
N ALA A 235 -12.55 10.75 0.15
CA ALA A 235 -13.14 11.12 1.45
C ALA A 235 -14.54 10.53 1.66
N GLU A 236 -15.06 9.77 0.70
CA GLU A 236 -16.40 9.15 0.70
C GLU A 236 -17.55 10.17 0.78
N GLN A 237 -17.32 11.33 0.20
CA GLN A 237 -18.31 12.41 0.10
C GLN A 237 -19.01 12.34 -1.26
N ASP A 238 -20.28 12.73 -1.27
CA ASP A 238 -21.14 12.62 -2.46
C ASP A 238 -21.38 13.97 -3.16
N GLN A 239 -20.83 15.05 -2.65
CA GLN A 239 -20.98 16.38 -3.21
C GLN A 239 -20.23 16.51 -4.55
N GLY A 240 -20.77 17.35 -5.43
CA GLY A 240 -20.16 17.59 -6.74
C GLY A 240 -20.55 16.59 -7.83
N PHE A 241 -21.26 15.50 -7.50
CA PHE A 241 -21.69 14.49 -8.46
C PHE A 241 -23.18 14.59 -8.79
N SER A 242 -23.55 14.28 -10.03
CA SER A 242 -24.95 14.09 -10.41
C SER A 242 -25.59 12.88 -9.73
N ALA A 243 -26.91 12.76 -9.73
CA ALA A 243 -27.59 11.63 -9.08
C ALA A 243 -27.17 10.26 -9.67
N PRO A 244 -27.06 10.07 -11.02
CA PRO A 244 -26.54 8.83 -11.59
C PRO A 244 -25.10 8.51 -11.17
N GLU A 245 -24.23 9.52 -11.14
CA GLU A 245 -22.82 9.34 -10.73
C GLU A 245 -22.71 8.91 -9.28
N ARG A 246 -23.47 9.55 -8.37
CA ARG A 246 -23.55 9.16 -6.95
C ARG A 246 -24.01 7.73 -6.77
N ALA A 247 -25.06 7.32 -7.52
CA ALA A 247 -25.55 5.95 -7.47
C ALA A 247 -24.47 4.94 -7.88
N ALA A 248 -23.75 5.21 -8.99
CA ALA A 248 -22.67 4.34 -9.47
C ALA A 248 -21.48 4.29 -8.48
N ILE A 249 -21.07 5.41 -7.90
CA ILE A 249 -20.01 5.49 -6.90
C ILE A 249 -20.35 4.69 -5.64
N ARG A 250 -21.56 4.89 -5.10
CA ARG A 250 -22.04 4.18 -3.90
C ARG A 250 -22.12 2.69 -4.14
N TYR A 251 -22.74 2.29 -5.25
CA TYR A 251 -22.84 0.90 -5.66
C TYR A 251 -21.46 0.22 -5.76
N ALA A 252 -20.53 0.82 -6.50
CA ALA A 252 -19.21 0.26 -6.71
C ALA A 252 -18.42 0.12 -5.38
N ARG A 253 -18.56 1.10 -4.47
CA ARG A 253 -17.94 1.08 -3.14
C ARG A 253 -18.53 -0.02 -2.26
N GLU A 254 -19.85 -0.13 -2.21
CA GLU A 254 -20.54 -1.13 -1.41
C GLU A 254 -20.23 -2.54 -1.88
N LEU A 255 -20.38 -2.80 -3.17
CA LEU A 255 -20.01 -4.09 -3.77
C LEU A 255 -18.55 -4.48 -3.49
N THR A 256 -17.65 -3.49 -3.45
CA THR A 256 -16.23 -3.71 -3.15
C THR A 256 -16.00 -4.14 -1.69
N ARG A 257 -16.75 -3.58 -0.76
CA ARG A 257 -16.56 -3.79 0.69
C ARG A 257 -17.21 -5.06 1.21
N THR A 258 -18.40 -5.34 0.72
CA THR A 258 -19.28 -6.36 1.27
C THR A 258 -19.40 -7.59 0.38
N ALA A 259 -18.96 -7.50 -0.88
CA ALA A 259 -19.24 -8.46 -1.96
C ALA A 259 -20.75 -8.60 -2.27
N ASP A 260 -21.57 -7.72 -1.68
CA ASP A 260 -23.00 -7.57 -1.90
C ASP A 260 -23.31 -6.08 -2.08
N ALA A 261 -24.24 -5.75 -2.93
CA ALA A 261 -24.58 -4.37 -3.23
C ALA A 261 -25.84 -3.88 -2.51
N GLY A 262 -26.63 -4.79 -1.97
CA GLY A 262 -27.84 -4.46 -1.20
C GLY A 262 -28.72 -3.41 -1.88
N GLU A 263 -29.20 -2.44 -1.10
CA GLU A 263 -30.05 -1.35 -1.55
C GLU A 263 -29.36 -0.42 -2.58
N THR A 264 -28.04 -0.36 -2.62
CA THR A 264 -27.31 0.48 -3.58
C THR A 264 -27.47 -0.03 -5.02
N ARG A 265 -27.68 -1.34 -5.21
CA ARG A 265 -28.03 -1.90 -6.51
C ARG A 265 -29.41 -1.40 -6.98
N ASP A 266 -30.37 -1.38 -6.07
CA ASP A 266 -31.74 -0.97 -6.42
C ASP A 266 -31.80 0.52 -6.81
N ALA A 267 -31.00 1.35 -6.17
CA ALA A 267 -30.83 2.76 -6.53
C ALA A 267 -30.26 2.98 -7.95
N LEU A 268 -29.55 1.99 -8.54
CA LEU A 268 -29.11 2.11 -9.93
C LEU A 268 -30.27 2.10 -10.92
N PHE A 269 -31.37 1.35 -10.64
CA PHE A 269 -32.52 1.25 -11.53
C PHE A 269 -33.27 2.59 -11.69
N GLU A 270 -33.07 3.55 -10.80
CA GLU A 270 -33.63 4.89 -10.93
C GLU A 270 -32.96 5.69 -12.06
N HIS A 271 -31.74 5.30 -12.47
CA HIS A 271 -30.90 6.10 -13.35
C HIS A 271 -30.36 5.37 -14.57
N PHE A 272 -30.31 4.02 -14.51
CA PHE A 272 -29.68 3.18 -15.52
C PHE A 272 -30.59 2.04 -15.96
N ASN A 273 -30.55 1.69 -17.24
CA ASN A 273 -31.22 0.51 -17.75
C ASN A 273 -30.42 -0.79 -17.44
N HIS A 274 -31.00 -1.95 -17.73
CA HIS A 274 -30.37 -3.25 -17.41
C HIS A 274 -28.98 -3.44 -18.04
N GLU A 275 -28.77 -3.00 -19.29
CA GLU A 275 -27.48 -3.08 -19.95
C GLU A 275 -26.43 -2.25 -19.23
N GLN A 276 -26.78 -1.01 -18.86
CA GLN A 276 -25.90 -0.10 -18.15
C GLN A 276 -25.55 -0.59 -16.74
N ILE A 277 -26.53 -1.18 -16.03
CA ILE A 277 -26.28 -1.77 -14.71
C ILE A 277 -25.30 -2.95 -14.80
N VAL A 278 -25.48 -3.82 -15.80
CA VAL A 278 -24.51 -4.91 -16.07
C VAL A 278 -23.13 -4.34 -16.37
N GLU A 279 -23.04 -3.30 -17.20
CA GLU A 279 -21.78 -2.66 -17.55
C GLU A 279 -21.09 -2.02 -16.33
N ILE A 280 -21.81 -1.28 -15.48
CA ILE A 280 -21.29 -0.71 -14.21
C ILE A 280 -20.80 -1.83 -13.27
N THR A 281 -21.55 -2.94 -13.21
CA THR A 281 -21.17 -4.10 -12.40
C THR A 281 -19.88 -4.74 -12.90
N LEU A 282 -19.75 -4.91 -14.24
CA LEU A 282 -18.51 -5.41 -14.85
C LEU A 282 -17.32 -4.49 -14.57
N VAL A 283 -17.51 -3.16 -14.60
CA VAL A 283 -16.46 -2.20 -14.22
C VAL A 283 -16.03 -2.38 -12.77
N ALA A 284 -16.98 -2.49 -11.84
CA ALA A 284 -16.68 -2.68 -10.41
C ALA A 284 -16.00 -4.05 -10.16
N ALA A 285 -16.46 -5.11 -10.81
CA ALA A 285 -15.85 -6.44 -10.72
C ALA A 285 -14.43 -6.46 -11.29
N MET A 286 -14.20 -5.81 -12.44
CA MET A 286 -12.89 -5.66 -13.06
C MET A 286 -11.94 -4.84 -12.17
N ALA A 287 -12.41 -3.74 -11.58
CA ALA A 287 -11.65 -2.96 -10.63
C ALA A 287 -11.22 -3.82 -9.42
N ASN A 288 -12.13 -4.59 -8.86
CA ASN A 288 -11.83 -5.50 -7.74
C ASN A 288 -10.81 -6.58 -8.14
N PHE A 289 -10.91 -7.16 -9.33
CA PHE A 289 -9.91 -8.10 -9.84
C PHE A 289 -8.51 -7.47 -9.90
N THR A 290 -8.39 -6.32 -10.58
CA THR A 290 -7.10 -5.65 -10.76
C THR A 290 -6.53 -5.10 -9.46
N ASN A 291 -7.38 -4.57 -8.57
CA ASN A 291 -6.96 -4.07 -7.26
C ASN A 291 -6.37 -5.20 -6.41
N ARG A 292 -7.04 -6.36 -6.34
CA ARG A 292 -6.56 -7.51 -5.56
C ARG A 292 -5.30 -8.11 -6.16
N PHE A 293 -5.21 -8.19 -7.49
CA PHE A 293 -4.00 -8.64 -8.18
C PHE A 293 -2.80 -7.73 -7.84
N ASN A 294 -2.97 -6.41 -7.99
CA ASN A 294 -1.91 -5.45 -7.73
C ASN A 294 -1.50 -5.40 -6.25
N ASN A 295 -2.47 -5.41 -5.33
CA ASN A 295 -2.21 -5.42 -3.90
C ASN A 295 -1.57 -6.74 -3.45
N GLY A 296 -2.06 -7.88 -3.96
CA GLY A 296 -1.54 -9.22 -3.63
C GLY A 296 -0.10 -9.43 -4.08
N LEU A 297 0.31 -8.79 -5.18
CA LEU A 297 1.67 -8.82 -5.70
C LEU A 297 2.49 -7.57 -5.36
N MET A 298 1.95 -6.67 -4.54
CA MET A 298 2.58 -5.42 -4.08
C MET A 298 3.13 -4.55 -5.22
N LEU A 299 2.39 -4.48 -6.35
CA LEU A 299 2.81 -3.69 -7.49
C LEU A 299 2.79 -2.20 -7.15
N GLN A 300 3.90 -1.53 -7.44
CA GLN A 300 4.05 -0.10 -7.23
C GLN A 300 3.55 0.68 -8.47
N PRO A 301 2.98 1.89 -8.29
CA PRO A 301 2.65 2.77 -9.39
C PRO A 301 3.83 2.97 -10.34
N GLU A 302 3.53 3.29 -11.61
CA GLU A 302 4.55 3.71 -12.56
C GLU A 302 5.19 5.01 -12.06
N GLY A 303 6.51 5.11 -12.20
CA GLY A 303 7.28 6.31 -11.87
C GLY A 303 7.08 7.40 -12.90
#